data_d7fd4c595dbe24c5ee3a1df2e8bddc36
#
_entry.id   d7fd4c595dbe24c5ee3a1df2e8bddc36
#
_cell.length_a   1.000
_cell.length_b   1.000
_cell.length_c   1.000
_cell.angle_alpha   90.00
_cell.angle_beta   90.00
_cell.angle_gamma   90.00
#
_symmetry.space_group_name_H-M   'P 1'
#
loop_
_entity.id
_entity.type
_entity.pdbx_description
1 polymer ?
#
loop_
_entity_poly.entity_id
_entity_poly.type
_entity_poly.pdbx_seq_one_letter_code
_entity_poly.pdbx_strand_id
1 'polypeptide(L)'
;MKRLALPLIFLSLVALACTTAAQDVAHSDTGYLNVRDFGAKGDGQTDDTAAFQSALDDMAKQGGGVVTVSAGKYLIKTHLAIPRGVTLEGTWRAPASATEYHDPKDPKGGPLLIGSVLLAVEGAGNPDGTPFIYLNRNSTLKGVTIFYPEQTKTNPPIAYPWTVATVGADNCSIIDCLLVNPYQAVDFGTRVSGRHFIRNLYGQPLYKGLYVDMCLDIGRIENVHFWPFWTAADADSPVAKFMLEKGEAFIFGRSDWEYVTNCFAISYKVGIKFVRGRADGPFAGGGNYLLTQTGADCCDMAVLVEETQGHSGVSFSNSQIFGDIIVRDTNNGMVRFTGCGLFGTEYEKNGVALADIAGNGRVSFDNCHFYVIHRDLKNVKNMIRVRSGRISITDSLFVNYWDAPYSNNPTLLEPAVKAAIITNNEFYGKAKITNNALGRVVISGNIEETDTKPYPLWKKPARPKEEPGAIVVDDSDGAPGVVFLGEWGLVENTYDLNIGYYRGTRWAWKGDGKSRAIFKPLVPKAGRYTVYAYFGFDPASDHATNAPVEIRSAEGLRTVKVNLRPLKGEWVKLGTYRFSAGRKGAVTFTNAADGNVLADAVKLVPG
;
A
#
# COMPACT_ATOMS: atom_id res chain seq x y z
N MET A 1 -91.10 -25.73 -54.74
CA MET A 1 -90.72 -26.60 -53.65
C MET A 1 -89.24 -26.93 -53.74
N LYS A 2 -88.35 -26.14 -53.29
CA LYS A 2 -86.95 -26.42 -53.06
C LYS A 2 -86.44 -25.33 -52.05
N ARG A 3 -86.15 -25.71 -50.83
CA ARG A 3 -85.63 -24.82 -49.82
C ARG A 3 -84.09 -24.68 -50.02
N LEU A 4 -83.60 -23.46 -50.15
CA LEU A 4 -82.22 -23.14 -50.12
C LEU A 4 -81.78 -22.97 -48.62
N ALA A 5 -80.77 -23.66 -48.24
CA ALA A 5 -80.09 -23.48 -46.93
C ALA A 5 -78.85 -22.60 -47.15
N LEU A 6 -78.74 -21.50 -46.38
CA LEU A 6 -77.54 -20.67 -46.27
C LEU A 6 -76.58 -21.33 -45.23
N PRO A 7 -75.25 -21.35 -45.45
CA PRO A 7 -74.31 -21.77 -44.41
C PRO A 7 -73.89 -20.55 -43.57
N LEU A 8 -73.97 -20.71 -42.24
CA LEU A 8 -73.35 -19.85 -41.24
C LEU A 8 -71.85 -20.03 -41.29
N ILE A 9 -71.09 -18.92 -41.48
CA ILE A 9 -69.66 -18.87 -41.31
C ILE A 9 -69.39 -18.55 -39.84
N PHE A 10 -68.82 -19.50 -39.12
CA PHE A 10 -68.24 -19.29 -37.77
C PHE A 10 -66.88 -18.67 -37.93
N LEU A 11 -66.70 -17.43 -37.48
CA LEU A 11 -65.39 -16.80 -37.28
C LEU A 11 -64.82 -17.27 -35.91
N SER A 12 -63.87 -18.18 -35.93
CA SER A 12 -63.15 -18.57 -34.73
C SER A 12 -61.98 -17.58 -34.53
N LEU A 13 -62.06 -16.71 -33.50
CA LEU A 13 -60.92 -15.96 -32.96
C LEU A 13 -59.97 -16.94 -32.30
N VAL A 14 -58.80 -17.13 -32.91
CA VAL A 14 -57.66 -17.78 -32.23
C VAL A 14 -56.96 -16.71 -31.42
N ALA A 15 -57.18 -16.71 -30.11
CA ALA A 15 -56.38 -15.95 -29.17
C ALA A 15 -55.00 -16.60 -29.08
N LEU A 16 -53.98 -15.97 -29.66
CA LEU A 16 -52.58 -16.36 -29.47
C LEU A 16 -52.17 -15.95 -28.07
N ALA A 17 -52.24 -16.87 -27.11
CA ALA A 17 -51.63 -16.70 -25.80
C ALA A 17 -50.09 -16.83 -25.98
N CYS A 18 -49.39 -15.71 -25.95
CA CYS A 18 -47.95 -15.69 -25.78
C CYS A 18 -47.65 -16.16 -24.35
N THR A 19 -47.50 -17.45 -24.16
CA THR A 19 -46.83 -17.98 -22.99
C THR A 19 -45.33 -17.72 -23.17
N THR A 20 -44.82 -16.71 -22.50
CA THR A 20 -43.37 -16.64 -22.23
C THR A 20 -43.04 -17.83 -21.34
N ALA A 21 -42.63 -18.93 -21.98
CA ALA A 21 -41.98 -19.99 -21.25
C ALA A 21 -40.73 -19.36 -20.63
N ALA A 22 -40.70 -19.25 -19.28
CA ALA A 22 -39.45 -19.13 -18.57
C ALA A 22 -38.62 -20.32 -19.06
N GLN A 23 -37.50 -20.06 -19.72
CA GLN A 23 -36.53 -21.09 -19.99
C GLN A 23 -36.06 -21.57 -18.62
N ASP A 24 -36.53 -22.75 -18.19
CA ASP A 24 -35.88 -23.51 -17.17
C ASP A 24 -34.47 -23.74 -17.69
N VAL A 25 -33.54 -22.95 -17.19
CA VAL A 25 -32.11 -23.19 -17.39
C VAL A 25 -31.87 -24.55 -16.74
N ALA A 26 -31.67 -25.57 -17.58
CA ALA A 26 -31.26 -26.88 -17.10
C ALA A 26 -29.92 -26.69 -16.39
N HIS A 27 -29.95 -26.57 -15.07
CA HIS A 27 -28.76 -26.50 -14.26
C HIS A 27 -28.00 -27.81 -14.43
N SER A 28 -26.83 -27.74 -15.05
CA SER A 28 -25.95 -28.88 -15.14
C SER A 28 -25.53 -29.26 -13.72
N ASP A 29 -25.67 -30.52 -13.35
CA ASP A 29 -25.29 -31.09 -12.04
C ASP A 29 -23.76 -31.12 -11.85
N THR A 30 -23.08 -30.02 -12.23
CA THR A 30 -21.62 -29.91 -12.27
C THR A 30 -21.02 -29.25 -11.04
N GLY A 31 -21.84 -28.68 -10.15
CA GLY A 31 -21.38 -27.86 -9.02
C GLY A 31 -20.83 -26.48 -9.41
N TYR A 32 -21.11 -26.03 -10.65
CA TYR A 32 -20.69 -24.72 -11.17
C TYR A 32 -21.88 -23.96 -11.78
N LEU A 33 -22.01 -22.69 -11.43
CA LEU A 33 -22.92 -21.73 -12.07
C LEU A 33 -22.13 -20.50 -12.54
N ASN A 34 -22.63 -19.77 -13.53
CA ASN A 34 -22.00 -18.52 -13.96
C ASN A 34 -22.97 -17.34 -13.75
N VAL A 35 -22.50 -16.24 -13.20
CA VAL A 35 -23.35 -15.05 -12.96
C VAL A 35 -24.02 -14.52 -14.23
N ARG A 36 -23.43 -14.76 -15.42
CA ARG A 36 -24.01 -14.35 -16.71
C ARG A 36 -25.26 -15.14 -17.06
N ASP A 37 -25.36 -16.39 -16.62
CA ASP A 37 -26.53 -17.23 -16.82
C ASP A 37 -27.75 -16.70 -16.03
N PHE A 38 -27.47 -15.91 -14.99
CA PHE A 38 -28.47 -15.19 -14.19
C PHE A 38 -28.70 -13.75 -14.66
N GLY A 39 -28.11 -13.36 -15.78
CA GLY A 39 -28.36 -12.07 -16.43
C GLY A 39 -27.31 -10.99 -16.18
N ALA A 40 -26.21 -11.27 -15.44
CA ALA A 40 -25.13 -10.31 -15.24
C ALA A 40 -24.51 -9.86 -16.57
N LYS A 41 -24.32 -8.56 -16.75
CA LYS A 41 -23.79 -7.96 -17.99
C LYS A 41 -22.29 -7.78 -17.97
N GLY A 42 -21.74 -7.31 -16.86
CA GLY A 42 -20.32 -7.03 -16.73
C GLY A 42 -19.82 -5.92 -17.64
N ASP A 43 -20.68 -4.94 -17.95
CA ASP A 43 -20.44 -3.79 -18.82
C ASP A 43 -19.98 -2.53 -18.05
N GLY A 44 -19.93 -2.60 -16.72
CA GLY A 44 -19.54 -1.52 -15.82
C GLY A 44 -20.63 -0.46 -15.58
N GLN A 45 -21.84 -0.67 -16.11
CA GLN A 45 -22.96 0.30 -16.03
C GLN A 45 -24.26 -0.33 -15.51
N THR A 46 -24.57 -1.53 -15.98
CA THR A 46 -25.75 -2.29 -15.53
C THR A 46 -25.57 -2.75 -14.09
N ASP A 47 -26.61 -2.59 -13.28
CA ASP A 47 -26.62 -3.14 -11.93
C ASP A 47 -26.70 -4.67 -11.97
N ASP A 48 -25.62 -5.34 -11.65
CA ASP A 48 -25.51 -6.79 -11.69
C ASP A 48 -25.79 -7.46 -10.31
N THR A 49 -26.14 -6.66 -9.28
CA THR A 49 -26.32 -7.14 -7.91
C THR A 49 -27.28 -8.32 -7.82
N ALA A 50 -28.48 -8.19 -8.41
CA ALA A 50 -29.50 -9.22 -8.33
C ALA A 50 -29.08 -10.52 -9.04
N ALA A 51 -28.39 -10.42 -10.17
CA ALA A 51 -27.87 -11.57 -10.91
C ALA A 51 -26.84 -12.35 -10.09
N PHE A 52 -25.89 -11.63 -9.44
CA PHE A 52 -24.91 -12.24 -8.54
C PHE A 52 -25.57 -12.93 -7.37
N GLN A 53 -26.48 -12.24 -6.66
CA GLN A 53 -27.10 -12.82 -5.48
C GLN A 53 -27.98 -14.04 -5.83
N SER A 54 -28.69 -13.97 -6.96
CA SER A 54 -29.51 -15.09 -7.44
C SER A 54 -28.66 -16.33 -7.76
N ALA A 55 -27.50 -16.14 -8.43
CA ALA A 55 -26.58 -17.25 -8.70
C ALA A 55 -26.02 -17.88 -7.40
N LEU A 56 -25.66 -17.04 -6.43
CA LEU A 56 -25.15 -17.47 -5.13
C LEU A 56 -26.21 -18.25 -4.34
N ASP A 57 -27.43 -17.74 -4.30
CA ASP A 57 -28.55 -18.37 -3.57
C ASP A 57 -28.97 -19.68 -4.22
N ASP A 58 -28.92 -19.76 -5.54
CA ASP A 58 -29.25 -20.99 -6.26
C ASP A 58 -28.20 -22.07 -6.06
N MET A 59 -26.91 -21.72 -6.08
CA MET A 59 -25.82 -22.63 -5.73
C MET A 59 -25.97 -23.15 -4.29
N ALA A 60 -26.38 -22.29 -3.37
CA ALA A 60 -26.62 -22.72 -1.99
C ALA A 60 -27.78 -23.74 -1.87
N LYS A 61 -28.87 -23.56 -2.65
CA LYS A 61 -29.99 -24.53 -2.70
C LYS A 61 -29.54 -25.88 -3.25
N GLN A 62 -28.54 -25.91 -4.14
CA GLN A 62 -27.95 -27.14 -4.68
C GLN A 62 -26.99 -27.82 -3.69
N GLY A 63 -26.78 -27.27 -2.50
CA GLY A 63 -25.92 -27.86 -1.46
C GLY A 63 -24.53 -27.27 -1.39
N GLY A 64 -24.21 -26.25 -2.20
CA GLY A 64 -22.92 -25.59 -2.28
C GLY A 64 -22.18 -25.87 -3.59
N GLY A 65 -21.10 -25.15 -3.84
CA GLY A 65 -20.32 -25.25 -5.09
C GLY A 65 -19.68 -23.92 -5.47
N VAL A 66 -19.46 -23.71 -6.75
CA VAL A 66 -18.72 -22.55 -7.29
C VAL A 66 -19.62 -21.72 -8.18
N VAL A 67 -19.77 -20.43 -7.83
CA VAL A 67 -20.35 -19.43 -8.71
C VAL A 67 -19.19 -18.69 -9.40
N THR A 68 -19.06 -18.89 -10.70
CA THR A 68 -17.99 -18.31 -11.51
C THR A 68 -18.36 -16.92 -12.00
N VAL A 69 -17.38 -16.03 -12.05
CA VAL A 69 -17.50 -14.67 -12.57
C VAL A 69 -16.57 -14.56 -13.79
N SER A 70 -17.14 -14.49 -14.98
CA SER A 70 -16.37 -14.27 -16.22
C SER A 70 -15.68 -12.89 -16.20
N ALA A 71 -14.66 -12.70 -17.04
CA ALA A 71 -14.04 -11.39 -17.20
C ALA A 71 -15.07 -10.32 -17.60
N GLY A 72 -15.03 -9.17 -16.93
CA GLY A 72 -15.95 -8.05 -17.09
C GLY A 72 -15.88 -7.09 -15.91
N LYS A 73 -16.53 -5.94 -16.03
CA LYS A 73 -16.67 -4.94 -14.95
C LYS A 73 -18.13 -4.95 -14.49
N TYR A 74 -18.37 -5.49 -13.31
CA TYR A 74 -19.71 -5.69 -12.77
C TYR A 74 -20.03 -4.60 -11.74
N LEU A 75 -21.01 -3.75 -12.03
CA LEU A 75 -21.49 -2.75 -11.09
C LEU A 75 -22.40 -3.43 -10.05
N ILE A 76 -21.98 -3.40 -8.80
CA ILE A 76 -22.72 -3.95 -7.66
C ILE A 76 -23.19 -2.77 -6.81
N LYS A 77 -24.48 -2.44 -6.90
CA LYS A 77 -25.03 -1.25 -6.25
C LYS A 77 -25.32 -1.43 -4.77
N THR A 78 -25.45 -2.68 -4.32
CA THR A 78 -25.62 -3.00 -2.92
C THR A 78 -24.54 -4.01 -2.48
N HIS A 79 -24.78 -4.77 -1.42
CA HIS A 79 -23.85 -5.79 -0.93
C HIS A 79 -24.19 -7.18 -1.47
N LEU A 80 -23.24 -8.10 -1.35
CA LEU A 80 -23.40 -9.51 -1.68
C LEU A 80 -23.17 -10.37 -0.43
N ALA A 81 -24.06 -11.35 -0.23
CA ALA A 81 -23.88 -12.37 0.80
C ALA A 81 -23.48 -13.69 0.13
N ILE A 82 -22.25 -14.17 0.38
CA ILE A 82 -21.81 -15.48 -0.11
C ILE A 82 -22.31 -16.54 0.88
N PRO A 83 -23.24 -17.43 0.47
CA PRO A 83 -23.85 -18.40 1.36
C PRO A 83 -22.87 -19.47 1.85
N ARG A 84 -23.28 -20.21 2.86
CA ARG A 84 -22.53 -21.34 3.39
C ARG A 84 -22.20 -22.37 2.30
N GLY A 85 -20.92 -22.76 2.24
CA GLY A 85 -20.45 -23.78 1.32
C GLY A 85 -20.33 -23.32 -0.14
N VAL A 86 -20.48 -22.01 -0.40
CA VAL A 86 -20.39 -21.44 -1.74
C VAL A 86 -19.08 -20.66 -1.92
N THR A 87 -18.46 -20.81 -3.08
CA THR A 87 -17.33 -20.01 -3.54
C THR A 87 -17.79 -19.07 -4.64
N LEU A 88 -17.52 -17.75 -4.50
CA LEU A 88 -17.57 -16.80 -5.60
C LEU A 88 -16.19 -16.72 -6.23
N GLU A 89 -16.02 -17.17 -7.47
CA GLU A 89 -14.72 -17.29 -8.13
C GLU A 89 -14.62 -16.52 -9.43
N GLY A 90 -13.75 -15.51 -9.45
CA GLY A 90 -13.36 -14.78 -10.64
C GLY A 90 -12.07 -15.31 -11.28
N THR A 91 -11.55 -14.53 -12.23
CA THR A 91 -10.44 -14.91 -13.11
C THR A 91 -9.09 -14.29 -12.74
N TRP A 92 -9.06 -13.37 -11.76
CA TRP A 92 -7.82 -12.72 -11.37
C TRP A 92 -6.88 -13.67 -10.61
N ARG A 93 -5.58 -13.63 -10.93
CA ARG A 93 -4.57 -14.53 -10.32
C ARG A 93 -3.24 -13.83 -10.05
N ALA A 94 -2.90 -12.79 -10.80
CA ALA A 94 -1.60 -12.16 -10.72
C ALA A 94 -1.52 -11.14 -9.59
N PRO A 95 -0.38 -11.00 -8.89
CA PRO A 95 -0.16 -9.89 -7.98
C PRO A 95 -0.14 -8.55 -8.74
N ALA A 96 -0.62 -7.50 -8.11
CA ALA A 96 -0.54 -6.17 -8.67
C ALA A 96 0.92 -5.68 -8.64
N SER A 97 1.35 -5.04 -9.75
CA SER A 97 2.56 -4.24 -9.77
C SER A 97 2.23 -2.78 -10.07
N ALA A 98 3.08 -1.85 -9.64
CA ALA A 98 2.87 -0.43 -9.87
C ALA A 98 2.84 -0.08 -11.36
N THR A 99 3.64 -0.77 -12.16
CA THR A 99 3.77 -0.50 -13.60
C THR A 99 2.59 -0.99 -14.41
N GLU A 100 1.93 -2.06 -13.98
CA GLU A 100 0.76 -2.65 -14.67
C GLU A 100 -0.55 -2.06 -14.16
N TYR A 101 -0.47 -1.19 -13.14
CA TYR A 101 -1.65 -0.75 -12.44
C TYR A 101 -2.43 0.35 -13.15
N HIS A 102 -1.80 1.03 -14.07
CA HIS A 102 -2.43 2.02 -14.93
C HIS A 102 -2.78 1.39 -16.27
N ASP A 103 -4.03 1.58 -16.68
CA ASP A 103 -4.44 1.16 -18.01
C ASP A 103 -3.69 1.98 -19.06
N PRO A 104 -2.81 1.38 -19.84
CA PRO A 104 -2.06 2.11 -20.86
C PRO A 104 -2.97 2.68 -21.95
N LYS A 105 -4.23 2.27 -22.01
CA LYS A 105 -5.22 2.76 -22.95
C LYS A 105 -6.11 3.85 -22.35
N ASP A 106 -6.06 4.05 -21.03
CA ASP A 106 -6.79 5.13 -20.36
C ASP A 106 -5.94 6.41 -20.34
N PRO A 107 -6.30 7.45 -21.15
CA PRO A 107 -5.55 8.70 -21.18
C PRO A 107 -5.60 9.47 -19.86
N LYS A 108 -6.46 9.07 -18.92
CA LYS A 108 -6.59 9.68 -17.60
C LYS A 108 -5.75 8.97 -16.54
N GLY A 109 -5.00 7.91 -16.94
CA GLY A 109 -4.19 7.13 -16.00
C GLY A 109 -5.02 6.36 -14.97
N GLY A 110 -6.23 5.94 -15.34
CA GLY A 110 -7.07 5.10 -14.50
C GLY A 110 -6.46 3.73 -14.24
N PRO A 111 -6.95 2.99 -13.25
CA PRO A 111 -6.39 1.68 -12.91
C PRO A 111 -6.63 0.66 -14.03
N LEU A 112 -5.66 -0.24 -14.21
CA LEU A 112 -5.82 -1.38 -15.10
C LEU A 112 -6.77 -2.40 -14.45
N LEU A 113 -8.04 -2.34 -14.80
CA LEU A 113 -9.07 -3.23 -14.32
C LEU A 113 -9.31 -4.36 -15.33
N ILE A 114 -8.66 -5.50 -15.09
CA ILE A 114 -8.75 -6.70 -15.94
C ILE A 114 -9.32 -7.89 -15.15
N GLY A 115 -9.82 -8.89 -15.87
CA GLY A 115 -10.44 -10.06 -15.27
C GLY A 115 -11.83 -9.77 -14.71
N SER A 116 -12.17 -10.39 -13.60
CA SER A 116 -13.46 -10.26 -12.94
C SER A 116 -13.42 -9.10 -11.93
N VAL A 117 -13.95 -7.96 -12.32
CA VAL A 117 -13.91 -6.71 -11.54
C VAL A 117 -15.29 -6.40 -10.96
N LEU A 118 -15.37 -6.23 -9.66
CA LEU A 118 -16.56 -5.76 -8.95
C LEU A 118 -16.40 -4.28 -8.63
N LEU A 119 -17.31 -3.45 -9.13
CA LEU A 119 -17.37 -2.01 -8.88
C LEU A 119 -18.30 -1.77 -7.69
N ALA A 120 -17.74 -1.35 -6.56
CA ALA A 120 -18.47 -1.15 -5.30
C ALA A 120 -18.83 0.32 -5.12
N VAL A 121 -20.09 0.63 -4.83
CA VAL A 121 -20.59 2.00 -4.67
C VAL A 121 -21.42 2.22 -3.42
N GLU A 122 -21.91 1.15 -2.76
CA GLU A 122 -22.74 1.29 -1.55
C GLU A 122 -21.94 1.83 -0.38
N GLY A 123 -22.57 2.65 0.44
CA GLY A 123 -22.08 3.06 1.75
C GLY A 123 -21.11 4.25 1.73
N ALA A 124 -21.00 5.00 0.65
CA ALA A 124 -20.19 6.21 0.59
C ALA A 124 -20.53 7.18 1.74
N GLY A 125 -19.52 7.60 2.52
CA GLY A 125 -19.69 8.46 3.70
C GLY A 125 -20.13 7.74 4.98
N ASN A 126 -20.36 6.43 4.95
CA ASN A 126 -20.81 5.64 6.10
C ASN A 126 -19.88 4.45 6.40
N PRO A 127 -18.79 4.62 7.14
CA PRO A 127 -17.83 3.55 7.42
C PRO A 127 -18.37 2.41 8.28
N ASP A 128 -19.47 2.64 9.01
CA ASP A 128 -20.13 1.65 9.88
C ASP A 128 -21.33 0.97 9.19
N GLY A 129 -21.50 1.21 7.89
CA GLY A 129 -22.57 0.64 7.08
C GLY A 129 -22.40 -0.86 6.82
N THR A 130 -23.27 -1.39 5.97
CA THR A 130 -23.24 -2.80 5.56
C THR A 130 -21.98 -3.10 4.77
N PRO A 131 -21.16 -4.11 5.16
CA PRO A 131 -20.03 -4.55 4.37
C PRO A 131 -20.41 -4.94 2.94
N PHE A 132 -19.53 -4.64 1.98
CA PHE A 132 -19.80 -4.88 0.56
C PHE A 132 -19.94 -6.38 0.25
N ILE A 133 -19.13 -7.25 0.87
CA ILE A 133 -19.24 -8.72 0.76
C ILE A 133 -19.29 -9.34 2.15
N TYR A 134 -20.33 -10.13 2.38
CA TYR A 134 -20.43 -10.97 3.56
C TYR A 134 -20.03 -12.42 3.26
N LEU A 135 -19.18 -12.98 4.10
CA LEU A 135 -18.80 -14.38 4.10
C LEU A 135 -19.56 -15.17 5.19
N ASN A 136 -20.33 -16.15 4.78
CA ASN A 136 -20.94 -17.12 5.69
C ASN A 136 -19.99 -18.30 5.94
N ARG A 137 -20.33 -19.18 6.87
CA ARG A 137 -19.52 -20.34 7.24
C ARG A 137 -19.12 -21.19 6.03
N ASN A 138 -17.84 -21.56 5.94
CA ASN A 138 -17.28 -22.36 4.85
C ASN A 138 -17.45 -21.70 3.46
N SER A 139 -17.53 -20.40 3.37
CA SER A 139 -17.60 -19.70 2.09
C SER A 139 -16.25 -19.12 1.69
N THR A 140 -16.09 -18.89 0.39
CA THR A 140 -14.84 -18.39 -0.18
C THR A 140 -15.10 -17.27 -1.19
N LEU A 141 -14.34 -16.20 -1.06
CA LEU A 141 -14.16 -15.19 -2.10
C LEU A 141 -12.83 -15.45 -2.79
N LYS A 142 -12.83 -15.62 -4.14
CA LYS A 142 -11.63 -15.98 -4.87
C LYS A 142 -11.53 -15.28 -6.22
N GLY A 143 -10.33 -14.85 -6.61
CA GLY A 143 -10.01 -14.47 -7.97
C GLY A 143 -10.72 -13.21 -8.48
N VAL A 144 -11.10 -12.28 -7.63
CA VAL A 144 -11.79 -11.04 -8.01
C VAL A 144 -10.95 -9.81 -7.70
N THR A 145 -11.14 -8.77 -8.53
CA THR A 145 -10.70 -7.41 -8.24
C THR A 145 -11.87 -6.59 -7.73
N ILE A 146 -11.72 -5.86 -6.63
CA ILE A 146 -12.72 -4.94 -6.10
C ILE A 146 -12.19 -3.51 -6.19
N PHE A 147 -12.99 -2.63 -6.78
CA PHE A 147 -12.66 -1.24 -7.00
C PHE A 147 -13.81 -0.32 -6.62
N TYR A 148 -13.50 0.77 -5.92
CA TYR A 148 -14.44 1.84 -5.56
C TYR A 148 -14.27 3.01 -6.53
N PRO A 149 -15.14 3.15 -7.56
CA PRO A 149 -14.95 4.11 -8.64
C PRO A 149 -15.11 5.58 -8.20
N GLU A 150 -15.78 5.84 -7.08
CA GLU A 150 -15.97 7.19 -6.54
C GLU A 150 -14.76 7.69 -5.72
N GLN A 151 -13.83 6.80 -5.30
CA GLN A 151 -12.58 7.20 -4.68
C GLN A 151 -11.70 7.94 -5.69
N THR A 152 -11.11 9.04 -5.28
CA THR A 152 -10.18 9.82 -6.10
C THR A 152 -8.81 9.90 -5.47
N LYS A 153 -7.76 10.04 -6.27
CA LYS A 153 -6.37 10.18 -5.78
C LYS A 153 -6.09 11.59 -5.27
N THR A 154 -6.86 12.57 -5.71
CA THR A 154 -6.64 14.00 -5.50
C THR A 154 -7.37 14.58 -4.29
N ASN A 155 -8.22 13.80 -3.63
CA ASN A 155 -8.95 14.18 -2.44
C ASN A 155 -8.68 13.20 -1.29
N PRO A 156 -8.88 13.59 -0.03
CA PRO A 156 -8.91 12.64 1.08
C PRO A 156 -9.90 11.50 0.80
N PRO A 157 -9.64 10.28 1.29
CA PRO A 157 -10.51 9.14 1.02
C PRO A 157 -11.94 9.35 1.48
N ILE A 158 -12.89 8.93 0.65
CA ILE A 158 -14.30 8.77 1.06
C ILE A 158 -14.36 7.57 2.00
N ALA A 159 -15.03 7.74 3.15
CA ALA A 159 -15.24 6.67 4.09
C ALA A 159 -16.25 5.65 3.53
N TYR A 160 -15.89 4.36 3.56
CA TYR A 160 -16.74 3.24 3.13
C TYR A 160 -16.76 2.16 4.22
N PRO A 161 -17.82 1.33 4.29
CA PRO A 161 -17.84 0.13 5.12
C PRO A 161 -16.71 -0.84 4.77
N TRP A 162 -16.57 -1.89 5.58
CA TRP A 162 -15.66 -2.97 5.26
C TRP A 162 -15.97 -3.61 3.89
N THR A 163 -14.93 -3.86 3.12
CA THR A 163 -15.10 -4.46 1.79
C THR A 163 -15.48 -5.93 1.88
N VAL A 164 -14.83 -6.69 2.76
CA VAL A 164 -15.16 -8.09 3.01
C VAL A 164 -15.26 -8.31 4.53
N ALA A 165 -16.35 -8.89 4.99
CA ALA A 165 -16.53 -9.22 6.41
C ALA A 165 -17.17 -10.57 6.61
N THR A 166 -16.95 -11.20 7.78
CA THR A 166 -17.70 -12.39 8.16
C THR A 166 -18.99 -12.04 8.88
N VAL A 167 -19.98 -12.92 8.80
CA VAL A 167 -21.23 -12.80 9.59
C VAL A 167 -21.09 -13.35 11.02
N GLY A 168 -19.87 -13.65 11.49
CA GLY A 168 -19.60 -14.37 12.72
C GLY A 168 -19.50 -15.88 12.44
N ALA A 169 -18.63 -16.27 11.53
CA ALA A 169 -18.57 -17.63 10.99
C ALA A 169 -17.13 -18.12 10.82
N ASP A 170 -16.95 -19.41 11.03
CA ASP A 170 -15.68 -20.10 10.86
C ASP A 170 -15.44 -20.57 9.42
N ASN A 171 -14.16 -20.85 9.11
CA ASN A 171 -13.69 -21.44 7.85
C ASN A 171 -14.01 -20.55 6.63
N CYS A 172 -13.98 -19.23 6.79
CA CYS A 172 -14.10 -18.30 5.67
C CYS A 172 -12.75 -18.13 4.98
N SER A 173 -12.75 -18.00 3.66
CA SER A 173 -11.51 -17.83 2.90
C SER A 173 -11.56 -16.65 1.95
N ILE A 174 -10.40 -15.97 1.78
CA ILE A 174 -10.16 -14.96 0.74
C ILE A 174 -8.89 -15.40 0.02
N ILE A 175 -8.99 -15.68 -1.29
CA ILE A 175 -7.88 -16.26 -2.05
C ILE A 175 -7.73 -15.53 -3.39
N ASP A 176 -6.50 -15.17 -3.75
CA ASP A 176 -6.17 -14.56 -5.04
C ASP A 176 -7.02 -13.32 -5.36
N CYS A 177 -7.14 -12.38 -4.43
CA CYS A 177 -7.96 -11.17 -4.59
C CYS A 177 -7.12 -9.90 -4.64
N LEU A 178 -7.64 -8.90 -5.36
CA LEU A 178 -7.10 -7.55 -5.44
C LEU A 178 -8.13 -6.54 -4.95
N LEU A 179 -7.83 -5.86 -3.85
CA LEU A 179 -8.65 -4.78 -3.31
C LEU A 179 -7.97 -3.45 -3.62
N VAL A 180 -8.43 -2.78 -4.68
CA VAL A 180 -7.69 -1.65 -5.28
C VAL A 180 -7.53 -0.48 -4.32
N ASN A 181 -8.64 0.06 -3.83
CA ASN A 181 -8.69 1.30 -3.07
C ASN A 181 -9.82 1.30 -2.01
N PRO A 182 -9.99 0.21 -1.25
CA PRO A 182 -11.02 0.17 -0.22
C PRO A 182 -10.67 1.14 0.93
N TYR A 183 -11.67 1.78 1.52
CA TYR A 183 -11.44 2.54 2.75
C TYR A 183 -11.10 1.59 3.92
N GLN A 184 -11.87 0.54 4.10
CA GLN A 184 -11.63 -0.58 5.00
C GLN A 184 -11.67 -1.89 4.21
N ALA A 185 -10.66 -2.75 4.35
CA ALA A 185 -10.54 -3.93 3.47
C ALA A 185 -11.22 -5.18 4.06
N VAL A 186 -10.67 -5.81 5.09
CA VAL A 186 -11.14 -7.11 5.57
C VAL A 186 -11.41 -7.08 7.07
N ASP A 187 -12.61 -7.46 7.46
CA ASP A 187 -13.05 -7.58 8.85
C ASP A 187 -13.33 -9.05 9.24
N PHE A 188 -12.35 -9.66 9.89
CA PHE A 188 -12.47 -10.94 10.57
C PHE A 188 -12.37 -10.77 12.10
N GLY A 189 -12.70 -9.58 12.59
CA GLY A 189 -12.56 -9.20 13.97
C GLY A 189 -13.83 -8.62 14.62
N THR A 190 -14.71 -7.95 13.89
CA THR A 190 -15.96 -7.42 14.47
C THR A 190 -16.90 -8.53 14.97
N ARG A 191 -16.81 -9.72 14.41
CA ARG A 191 -17.55 -10.91 14.83
C ARG A 191 -16.61 -12.07 15.00
N VAL A 192 -16.98 -13.04 15.86
CA VAL A 192 -16.19 -14.26 16.06
C VAL A 192 -15.91 -14.95 14.72
N SER A 193 -14.64 -15.23 14.44
CA SER A 193 -14.22 -15.90 13.22
C SER A 193 -12.97 -16.73 13.50
N GLY A 194 -13.07 -18.05 13.37
CA GLY A 194 -11.91 -18.95 13.52
C GLY A 194 -11.62 -19.73 12.26
N ARG A 195 -10.44 -20.33 12.19
CA ARG A 195 -10.00 -21.20 11.08
C ARG A 195 -10.13 -20.55 9.71
N HIS A 196 -9.99 -19.22 9.68
CA HIS A 196 -9.99 -18.50 8.40
C HIS A 196 -8.71 -18.77 7.61
N PHE A 197 -8.80 -18.60 6.29
CA PHE A 197 -7.68 -18.72 5.37
C PHE A 197 -7.65 -17.55 4.40
N ILE A 198 -6.62 -16.72 4.53
CA ILE A 198 -6.40 -15.57 3.64
C ILE A 198 -5.09 -15.82 2.91
N ARG A 199 -5.11 -15.84 1.57
CA ARG A 199 -3.92 -16.08 0.77
C ARG A 199 -3.91 -15.26 -0.51
N ASN A 200 -2.75 -14.70 -0.85
CA ASN A 200 -2.55 -13.89 -2.05
C ASN A 200 -3.55 -12.73 -2.13
N LEU A 201 -3.64 -11.96 -1.05
CA LEU A 201 -4.48 -10.77 -0.98
C LEU A 201 -3.62 -9.53 -1.17
N TYR A 202 -3.89 -8.79 -2.23
CA TYR A 202 -3.17 -7.56 -2.58
C TYR A 202 -4.11 -6.38 -2.51
N GLY A 203 -3.58 -5.20 -2.14
CA GLY A 203 -4.44 -4.03 -2.08
C GLY A 203 -3.76 -2.77 -1.61
N GLN A 204 -4.51 -1.67 -1.71
CA GLN A 204 -4.20 -0.41 -1.05
C GLN A 204 -5.38 0.00 -0.16
N PRO A 205 -5.59 -0.64 1.00
CA PRO A 205 -6.53 -0.16 2.00
C PRO A 205 -6.13 1.24 2.46
N LEU A 206 -7.07 2.19 2.40
CA LEU A 206 -6.76 3.59 2.65
C LEU A 206 -6.77 3.93 4.14
N TYR A 207 -7.57 3.22 4.96
CA TYR A 207 -7.69 3.44 6.39
C TYR A 207 -7.38 2.18 7.21
N LYS A 208 -8.12 1.09 7.03
CA LYS A 208 -7.89 -0.19 7.73
C LYS A 208 -7.72 -1.31 6.74
N GLY A 209 -6.65 -2.08 6.90
CA GLY A 209 -6.38 -3.23 6.04
C GLY A 209 -7.08 -4.49 6.53
N LEU A 210 -6.36 -5.35 7.22
CA LEU A 210 -6.89 -6.61 7.75
C LEU A 210 -7.07 -6.54 9.26
N TYR A 211 -8.30 -6.74 9.73
CA TYR A 211 -8.62 -6.84 11.14
C TYR A 211 -8.99 -8.27 11.51
N VAL A 212 -8.27 -8.84 12.49
CA VAL A 212 -8.54 -10.17 13.08
C VAL A 212 -8.71 -10.00 14.59
N ASP A 213 -9.81 -10.51 15.11
CA ASP A 213 -10.08 -10.59 16.56
C ASP A 213 -11.03 -11.74 16.83
N MET A 214 -11.08 -12.22 18.05
CA MET A 214 -11.96 -13.32 18.45
C MET A 214 -11.77 -14.60 17.64
N CYS A 215 -10.56 -14.86 17.17
CA CYS A 215 -10.18 -16.11 16.55
C CYS A 215 -9.87 -17.14 17.64
N LEU A 216 -10.78 -18.11 17.86
CA LEU A 216 -10.68 -19.10 18.93
C LEU A 216 -10.10 -20.44 18.46
N ASP A 217 -9.63 -20.50 17.22
CA ASP A 217 -8.94 -21.64 16.61
C ASP A 217 -8.05 -21.11 15.49
N ILE A 218 -7.16 -21.92 14.98
CA ILE A 218 -6.02 -21.48 14.16
C ILE A 218 -6.45 -20.77 12.88
N GLY A 219 -6.15 -19.47 12.77
CA GLY A 219 -6.21 -18.72 11.52
C GLY A 219 -4.90 -18.78 10.73
N ARG A 220 -4.99 -18.54 9.43
CA ARG A 220 -3.84 -18.52 8.51
C ARG A 220 -3.93 -17.35 7.56
N ILE A 221 -2.86 -16.56 7.53
CA ILE A 221 -2.71 -15.37 6.69
C ILE A 221 -1.40 -15.51 5.93
N GLU A 222 -1.47 -15.66 4.61
CA GLU A 222 -0.33 -15.97 3.75
C GLU A 222 -0.25 -15.00 2.57
N ASN A 223 0.91 -14.38 2.37
CA ASN A 223 1.20 -13.54 1.21
C ASN A 223 0.15 -12.42 1.01
N VAL A 224 -0.04 -11.61 2.07
CA VAL A 224 -0.87 -10.40 2.01
C VAL A 224 0.04 -9.19 1.83
N HIS A 225 -0.20 -8.39 0.80
CA HIS A 225 0.64 -7.25 0.46
C HIS A 225 -0.19 -5.98 0.32
N PHE A 226 -0.03 -5.03 1.25
CA PHE A 226 -0.69 -3.73 1.25
C PHE A 226 0.32 -2.62 0.98
N TRP A 227 0.18 -1.93 -0.16
CA TRP A 227 1.10 -0.88 -0.57
C TRP A 227 0.43 0.16 -1.49
N PRO A 228 0.98 1.38 -1.61
CA PRO A 228 0.31 2.49 -2.30
C PRO A 228 0.40 2.44 -3.83
N PHE A 229 0.12 1.30 -4.45
CA PHE A 229 0.22 1.13 -5.90
C PHE A 229 -0.84 1.91 -6.70
N TRP A 230 -2.06 2.02 -6.18
CA TRP A 230 -3.13 2.79 -6.83
C TRP A 230 -2.79 4.27 -6.91
N THR A 231 -2.13 4.84 -5.92
CA THR A 231 -1.63 6.20 -5.93
C THR A 231 -0.27 6.35 -6.62
N ALA A 232 0.23 5.28 -7.27
CA ALA A 232 1.56 5.26 -7.89
C ALA A 232 2.71 5.61 -6.92
N ALA A 233 2.56 5.24 -5.65
CA ALA A 233 3.50 5.57 -4.57
C ALA A 233 3.77 7.08 -4.41
N ASP A 234 2.88 7.95 -4.90
CA ASP A 234 3.01 9.40 -4.72
C ASP A 234 2.74 9.79 -3.27
N ALA A 235 3.83 10.01 -2.51
CA ALA A 235 3.78 10.39 -1.11
C ALA A 235 3.12 11.77 -0.87
N ASP A 236 3.04 12.62 -1.89
CA ASP A 236 2.42 13.94 -1.80
C ASP A 236 0.92 13.93 -2.05
N SER A 237 0.37 12.81 -2.52
CA SER A 237 -1.07 12.71 -2.74
C SER A 237 -1.87 12.84 -1.42
N PRO A 238 -3.07 13.44 -1.43
CA PRO A 238 -3.94 13.50 -0.25
C PRO A 238 -4.24 12.12 0.35
N VAL A 239 -4.32 11.09 -0.49
CA VAL A 239 -4.56 9.70 -0.06
C VAL A 239 -3.34 9.14 0.67
N ALA A 240 -2.12 9.30 0.13
CA ALA A 240 -0.92 8.83 0.79
C ALA A 240 -0.69 9.53 2.13
N LYS A 241 -0.91 10.85 2.19
CA LYS A 241 -0.87 11.62 3.46
C LYS A 241 -1.89 11.07 4.47
N PHE A 242 -3.11 10.78 4.03
CA PHE A 242 -4.12 10.20 4.91
C PHE A 242 -3.68 8.81 5.42
N MET A 243 -3.12 7.95 4.57
CA MET A 243 -2.62 6.64 4.98
C MET A 243 -1.49 6.76 6.02
N LEU A 244 -0.53 7.67 5.82
CA LEU A 244 0.56 7.93 6.78
C LEU A 244 0.08 8.57 8.08
N GLU A 245 -1.05 9.27 8.09
CA GLU A 245 -1.59 9.92 9.28
C GLU A 245 -2.60 9.07 10.04
N LYS A 246 -3.32 8.19 9.36
CA LYS A 246 -4.49 7.47 9.90
C LYS A 246 -4.49 5.98 9.61
N GLY A 247 -3.78 5.51 8.58
CA GLY A 247 -3.87 4.15 8.07
C GLY A 247 -3.29 3.10 9.03
N GLU A 248 -3.97 1.98 9.19
CA GLU A 248 -3.53 0.80 9.94
C GLU A 248 -3.64 -0.42 9.03
N ALA A 249 -2.51 -1.05 8.66
CA ALA A 249 -2.53 -2.12 7.65
C ALA A 249 -2.98 -3.47 8.23
N PHE A 250 -2.34 -3.93 9.31
CA PHE A 250 -2.71 -5.17 10.00
C PHE A 250 -3.08 -4.86 11.44
N ILE A 251 -4.28 -5.27 11.85
CA ILE A 251 -4.80 -5.05 13.21
C ILE A 251 -5.14 -6.41 13.80
N PHE A 252 -4.42 -6.81 14.83
CA PHE A 252 -4.48 -8.13 15.45
C PHE A 252 -4.93 -8.03 16.91
N GLY A 253 -6.14 -8.50 17.19
CA GLY A 253 -6.73 -8.58 18.52
C GLY A 253 -6.50 -9.95 19.16
N ARG A 254 -7.52 -10.48 19.81
CA ARG A 254 -7.48 -11.78 20.49
C ARG A 254 -7.49 -12.93 19.47
N SER A 255 -6.46 -13.73 19.50
CA SER A 255 -6.40 -15.01 18.78
C SER A 255 -5.76 -16.06 19.67
N ASP A 256 -6.28 -17.27 19.65
CA ASP A 256 -5.66 -18.38 20.39
C ASP A 256 -4.37 -18.81 19.71
N TRP A 257 -4.38 -18.79 18.37
CA TRP A 257 -3.22 -19.13 17.58
C TRP A 257 -3.39 -18.61 16.15
N GLU A 258 -2.44 -17.86 15.65
CA GLU A 258 -2.49 -17.31 14.31
C GLU A 258 -1.14 -17.48 13.61
N TYR A 259 -1.15 -18.00 12.40
CA TYR A 259 0.02 -18.02 11.52
C TYR A 259 -0.05 -16.88 10.52
N VAL A 260 1.00 -16.05 10.47
CA VAL A 260 1.11 -14.93 9.54
C VAL A 260 2.44 -15.07 8.78
N THR A 261 2.38 -15.35 7.48
CA THR A 261 3.56 -15.70 6.69
C THR A 261 3.66 -14.86 5.43
N ASN A 262 4.84 -14.32 5.16
CA ASN A 262 5.15 -13.58 3.93
C ASN A 262 4.18 -12.40 3.68
N CYS A 263 3.82 -11.67 4.74
CA CYS A 263 2.94 -10.52 4.65
C CYS A 263 3.73 -9.22 4.73
N PHE A 264 3.24 -8.17 4.07
CA PHE A 264 3.96 -6.92 3.96
C PHE A 264 3.02 -5.72 3.91
N ALA A 265 3.41 -4.63 4.58
CA ALA A 265 2.74 -3.35 4.49
C ALA A 265 3.75 -2.22 4.31
N ILE A 266 3.41 -1.20 3.52
CA ILE A 266 4.26 -0.03 3.33
C ILE A 266 3.43 1.26 3.32
N SER A 267 3.99 2.33 3.90
CA SER A 267 3.43 3.70 3.88
C SER A 267 2.11 3.83 4.67
N TYR A 268 2.04 3.21 5.83
CA TYR A 268 0.93 3.37 6.78
C TYR A 268 1.38 4.11 8.04
N LYS A 269 0.43 4.69 8.78
CA LYS A 269 0.70 5.16 10.14
C LYS A 269 1.15 4.00 11.03
N VAL A 270 0.44 2.86 10.96
CA VAL A 270 0.80 1.63 11.67
C VAL A 270 0.83 0.47 10.69
N GLY A 271 1.97 -0.18 10.57
CA GLY A 271 2.13 -1.37 9.74
C GLY A 271 1.45 -2.58 10.37
N ILE A 272 1.89 -2.98 11.56
CA ILE A 272 1.37 -4.14 12.29
C ILE A 272 1.02 -3.71 13.71
N LYS A 273 -0.27 -3.85 14.07
CA LYS A 273 -0.81 -3.43 15.36
C LYS A 273 -1.37 -4.62 16.14
N PHE A 274 -0.93 -4.79 17.39
CA PHE A 274 -1.50 -5.77 18.31
C PHE A 274 -2.30 -5.04 19.39
N VAL A 275 -3.57 -5.38 19.51
CA VAL A 275 -4.51 -4.73 20.43
C VAL A 275 -5.15 -5.73 21.38
N ARG A 276 -5.72 -5.22 22.47
CA ARG A 276 -6.64 -6.00 23.29
C ARG A 276 -7.86 -6.36 22.44
N GLY A 277 -8.23 -7.64 22.46
CA GLY A 277 -9.46 -8.11 21.84
C GLY A 277 -10.70 -7.51 22.51
N ARG A 278 -11.78 -7.43 21.75
CA ARG A 278 -13.05 -6.81 22.19
C ARG A 278 -13.82 -7.64 23.23
N ALA A 279 -13.54 -8.95 23.33
CA ALA A 279 -14.23 -9.79 24.28
C ALA A 279 -13.83 -9.50 25.73
N ASP A 280 -14.79 -9.65 26.62
CA ASP A 280 -14.59 -9.63 28.06
C ASP A 280 -14.55 -11.05 28.67
N GLY A 281 -14.21 -11.12 29.95
CA GLY A 281 -14.18 -12.38 30.69
C GLY A 281 -13.05 -13.32 30.26
N PRO A 282 -13.30 -14.63 30.13
CA PRO A 282 -12.27 -15.63 29.86
C PRO A 282 -11.65 -15.51 28.45
N PHE A 283 -12.29 -14.79 27.56
CA PHE A 283 -11.79 -14.52 26.21
C PHE A 283 -11.15 -13.14 26.08
N ALA A 284 -11.00 -12.41 27.18
CA ALA A 284 -10.35 -11.11 27.18
C ALA A 284 -8.84 -11.21 26.93
N GLY A 285 -8.23 -10.12 26.54
CA GLY A 285 -6.77 -9.97 26.41
C GLY A 285 -6.29 -9.95 24.96
N GLY A 286 -4.97 -9.98 24.80
CA GLY A 286 -4.32 -9.98 23.50
C GLY A 286 -4.21 -11.36 22.87
N GLY A 287 -3.67 -11.42 21.67
CA GLY A 287 -3.55 -12.64 20.89
C GLY A 287 -2.17 -13.32 20.94
N ASN A 288 -2.12 -14.52 20.38
CA ASN A 288 -0.94 -15.30 20.09
C ASN A 288 -0.72 -15.35 18.57
N TYR A 289 0.35 -14.73 18.11
CA TYR A 289 0.66 -14.59 16.67
C TYR A 289 2.09 -15.04 16.38
N LEU A 290 2.24 -15.89 15.39
CA LEU A 290 3.52 -16.33 14.86
C LEU A 290 3.72 -15.74 13.46
N LEU A 291 4.56 -14.72 13.38
CA LEU A 291 4.83 -13.99 12.14
C LEU A 291 6.19 -14.41 11.59
N THR A 292 6.20 -14.91 10.36
CA THR A 292 7.43 -15.33 9.67
C THR A 292 7.55 -14.61 8.33
N GLN A 293 8.72 -14.03 8.05
CA GLN A 293 8.96 -13.26 6.80
C GLN A 293 7.88 -12.19 6.58
N THR A 294 7.43 -11.58 7.67
CA THR A 294 6.34 -10.60 7.68
C THR A 294 6.85 -9.28 8.23
N GLY A 295 6.69 -8.22 7.49
CA GLY A 295 7.27 -6.94 7.83
C GLY A 295 6.44 -5.73 7.45
N ALA A 296 6.98 -4.58 7.80
CA ALA A 296 6.43 -3.28 7.45
C ALA A 296 7.57 -2.36 7.01
N ASP A 297 7.29 -1.46 6.08
CA ASP A 297 8.26 -0.54 5.51
C ASP A 297 7.69 0.89 5.46
N CYS A 298 8.55 1.87 5.67
CA CYS A 298 8.19 3.30 5.58
C CYS A 298 6.91 3.66 6.36
N CYS A 299 6.67 3.01 7.49
CA CYS A 299 5.59 3.31 8.40
C CYS A 299 6.07 4.24 9.52
N ASP A 300 5.18 5.10 10.06
CA ASP A 300 5.48 5.88 11.27
C ASP A 300 5.76 4.92 12.45
N MET A 301 4.87 3.95 12.65
CA MET A 301 5.06 2.83 13.57
C MET A 301 5.00 1.52 12.77
N ALA A 302 6.14 0.88 12.54
CA ALA A 302 6.15 -0.40 11.84
C ALA A 302 5.45 -1.49 12.68
N VAL A 303 5.70 -1.50 13.99
CA VAL A 303 5.05 -2.41 14.93
C VAL A 303 4.57 -1.65 16.17
N LEU A 304 3.27 -1.70 16.44
CA LEU A 304 2.66 -1.16 17.65
C LEU A 304 2.05 -2.30 18.47
N VAL A 305 2.51 -2.46 19.71
CA VAL A 305 2.00 -3.48 20.64
C VAL A 305 1.31 -2.78 21.80
N GLU A 306 0.00 -2.87 21.87
CA GLU A 306 -0.79 -2.41 23.02
C GLU A 306 -1.01 -3.57 24.02
N GLU A 307 -1.36 -4.77 23.54
CA GLU A 307 -1.51 -5.95 24.37
C GLU A 307 -1.27 -7.23 23.57
N THR A 308 -0.58 -8.20 24.18
CA THR A 308 -0.40 -9.55 23.66
C THR A 308 -0.75 -10.59 24.71
N GLN A 309 -0.90 -11.84 24.31
CA GLN A 309 -1.21 -12.92 25.23
C GLN A 309 -0.04 -13.15 26.23
N GLY A 310 -0.37 -13.28 27.52
CA GLY A 310 0.61 -13.29 28.59
C GLY A 310 1.56 -14.49 28.56
N HIS A 311 1.11 -15.67 28.15
CA HIS A 311 1.92 -16.90 28.17
C HIS A 311 2.59 -17.23 26.84
N SER A 312 2.01 -16.84 25.70
CA SER A 312 2.57 -17.09 24.36
C SER A 312 2.99 -15.82 23.65
N GLY A 313 2.10 -14.83 23.55
CA GLY A 313 2.35 -13.52 22.97
C GLY A 313 2.63 -13.58 21.48
N VAL A 314 3.47 -12.67 20.99
CA VAL A 314 3.79 -12.57 19.57
C VAL A 314 5.26 -12.87 19.30
N SER A 315 5.52 -13.47 18.14
CA SER A 315 6.88 -13.75 17.67
C SER A 315 7.04 -13.33 16.22
N PHE A 316 8.08 -12.57 15.94
CA PHE A 316 8.57 -12.28 14.60
C PHE A 316 9.82 -13.11 14.33
N SER A 317 9.90 -13.76 13.19
CA SER A 317 11.08 -14.49 12.75
C SER A 317 11.44 -14.17 11.30
N ASN A 318 12.74 -13.99 11.02
CA ASN A 318 13.27 -13.73 9.67
C ASN A 318 12.52 -12.59 8.93
N SER A 319 12.22 -11.51 9.65
CA SER A 319 11.40 -10.40 9.20
C SER A 319 12.22 -9.14 9.01
N GLN A 320 11.83 -8.30 8.04
CA GLN A 320 12.40 -6.96 7.85
C GLN A 320 11.38 -5.92 8.34
N ILE A 321 11.80 -5.04 9.24
CA ILE A 321 10.93 -4.06 9.89
C ILE A 321 11.58 -2.69 9.77
N PHE A 322 10.94 -1.82 9.00
CA PHE A 322 11.36 -0.44 8.75
C PHE A 322 10.38 0.54 9.39
N GLY A 323 10.80 1.19 10.43
CA GLY A 323 10.03 2.14 11.23
C GLY A 323 10.02 1.78 12.71
N ASP A 324 9.38 2.61 13.53
CA ASP A 324 9.37 2.46 14.98
C ASP A 324 8.71 1.17 15.46
N ILE A 325 9.32 0.55 16.47
CA ILE A 325 8.74 -0.55 17.25
C ILE A 325 8.32 0.01 18.60
N ILE A 326 7.03 0.05 18.87
CA ILE A 326 6.48 0.62 20.10
C ILE A 326 5.73 -0.45 20.89
N VAL A 327 6.19 -0.73 22.11
CA VAL A 327 5.48 -1.57 23.06
C VAL A 327 4.94 -0.70 24.19
N ARG A 328 3.62 -0.64 24.33
CA ARG A 328 2.93 0.22 25.28
C ARG A 328 3.02 -0.33 26.72
N ASP A 329 2.77 0.55 27.67
CA ASP A 329 2.71 0.25 29.11
C ASP A 329 1.57 -0.70 29.49
N THR A 330 0.57 -0.80 28.67
CA THR A 330 -0.54 -1.76 28.78
C THR A 330 -0.13 -3.21 28.49
N ASN A 331 0.98 -3.44 27.77
CA ASN A 331 1.40 -4.80 27.43
C ASN A 331 1.97 -5.57 28.64
N ASN A 332 1.35 -6.69 28.94
CA ASN A 332 1.82 -7.63 29.97
C ASN A 332 2.30 -8.96 29.37
N GLY A 333 2.20 -9.14 28.07
CA GLY A 333 2.55 -10.36 27.36
C GLY A 333 3.96 -10.37 26.79
N MET A 334 4.25 -11.42 26.04
CA MET A 334 5.56 -11.65 25.42
C MET A 334 5.61 -11.07 23.99
N VAL A 335 6.76 -10.47 23.66
CA VAL A 335 7.06 -10.01 22.30
C VAL A 335 8.48 -10.48 21.96
N ARG A 336 8.65 -11.22 20.88
CA ARG A 336 9.93 -11.80 20.47
C ARG A 336 10.27 -11.43 19.03
N PHE A 337 11.52 -11.05 18.82
CA PHE A 337 12.11 -10.85 17.51
C PHE A 337 13.33 -11.75 17.39
N THR A 338 13.37 -12.62 16.38
CA THR A 338 14.47 -13.57 16.17
C THR A 338 14.92 -13.52 14.71
N GLY A 339 16.20 -13.26 14.47
CA GLY A 339 16.77 -13.17 13.13
C GLY A 339 16.16 -12.03 12.28
N CYS A 340 15.74 -10.94 12.91
CA CYS A 340 15.07 -9.83 12.23
C CYS A 340 16.03 -8.70 11.90
N GLY A 341 15.83 -8.05 10.74
CA GLY A 341 16.41 -6.75 10.43
C GLY A 341 15.49 -5.64 10.92
N LEU A 342 16.04 -4.71 11.72
CA LEU A 342 15.28 -3.65 12.38
C LEU A 342 15.89 -2.31 11.99
N PHE A 343 15.13 -1.49 11.24
CA PHE A 343 15.66 -0.32 10.56
C PHE A 343 14.89 0.94 10.95
N GLY A 344 15.63 1.98 11.33
CA GLY A 344 15.07 3.33 11.44
C GLY A 344 14.95 4.00 10.07
N THR A 345 13.85 4.71 9.85
CA THR A 345 13.59 5.47 8.62
C THR A 345 13.36 6.96 8.92
N GLU A 346 13.17 7.78 7.88
CA GLU A 346 12.85 9.21 8.05
C GLU A 346 11.35 9.48 8.33
N TYR A 347 10.51 8.43 8.28
CA TYR A 347 9.05 8.57 8.46
C TYR A 347 8.62 8.54 9.92
N GLU A 348 9.54 8.25 10.82
CA GLU A 348 9.28 8.17 12.26
C GLU A 348 8.99 9.55 12.85
N LYS A 349 7.80 9.72 13.40
CA LYS A 349 7.39 10.97 14.04
C LYS A 349 7.58 10.97 15.56
N ASN A 350 7.73 9.80 16.17
CA ASN A 350 7.85 9.67 17.62
C ASN A 350 9.24 10.03 18.16
N GLY A 351 10.26 9.91 17.36
CA GLY A 351 11.58 10.51 17.57
C GLY A 351 12.36 10.12 18.83
N VAL A 352 11.94 9.10 19.58
CA VAL A 352 12.54 8.75 20.88
C VAL A 352 13.56 7.64 20.75
N ALA A 353 13.19 6.55 20.12
CA ALA A 353 14.01 5.39 19.85
C ALA A 353 13.41 4.54 18.73
N LEU A 354 14.24 3.80 18.01
CA LEU A 354 13.75 2.80 17.04
C LEU A 354 12.87 1.74 17.74
N ALA A 355 13.25 1.32 18.95
CA ALA A 355 12.42 0.46 19.78
C ALA A 355 12.17 1.12 21.14
N ASP A 356 10.93 1.57 21.39
CA ASP A 356 10.49 2.15 22.67
C ASP A 356 9.61 1.14 23.42
N ILE A 357 10.16 0.57 24.49
CA ILE A 357 9.60 -0.60 25.17
C ILE A 357 9.11 -0.23 26.57
N ALA A 358 7.84 -0.55 26.84
CA ALA A 358 7.23 -0.38 28.15
C ALA A 358 6.37 -1.60 28.54
N GLY A 359 5.62 -1.47 29.65
CA GLY A 359 4.74 -2.51 30.17
C GLY A 359 5.42 -3.43 31.17
N ASN A 360 4.71 -4.49 31.58
CA ASN A 360 5.22 -5.49 32.52
C ASN A 360 5.67 -6.79 31.85
N GLY A 361 5.42 -6.92 30.56
CA GLY A 361 5.74 -8.09 29.75
C GLY A 361 7.25 -8.31 29.59
N ARG A 362 7.58 -9.25 28.74
CA ARG A 362 8.95 -9.51 28.31
C ARG A 362 9.09 -9.25 26.82
N VAL A 363 10.09 -8.44 26.45
CA VAL A 363 10.49 -8.25 25.05
C VAL A 363 11.86 -8.90 24.85
N SER A 364 12.10 -9.54 23.72
CA SER A 364 13.40 -10.08 23.36
C SER A 364 13.76 -9.79 21.93
N PHE A 365 15.03 -9.46 21.72
CA PHE A 365 15.70 -9.38 20.43
C PHE A 365 16.85 -10.38 20.46
N ASP A 366 16.80 -11.36 19.57
CA ASP A 366 17.76 -12.44 19.51
C ASP A 366 18.26 -12.61 18.07
N ASN A 367 19.57 -12.60 17.87
CA ASN A 367 20.18 -12.66 16.53
C ASN A 367 19.58 -11.63 15.55
N CYS A 368 19.33 -10.42 16.03
CA CYS A 368 18.75 -9.33 15.25
C CYS A 368 19.82 -8.37 14.73
N HIS A 369 19.49 -7.64 13.69
CA HIS A 369 20.34 -6.63 13.11
C HIS A 369 19.68 -5.26 13.22
N PHE A 370 20.28 -4.35 14.00
CA PHE A 370 19.78 -2.99 14.20
C PHE A 370 20.61 -2.02 13.39
N TYR A 371 19.96 -1.23 12.53
CA TYR A 371 20.63 -0.17 11.81
C TYR A 371 19.71 1.01 11.44
N VAL A 372 20.32 2.12 11.06
CA VAL A 372 19.61 3.35 10.69
C VAL A 372 19.98 3.70 9.26
N ILE A 373 18.98 3.97 8.43
CA ILE A 373 19.17 4.33 7.02
C ILE A 373 19.15 5.83 6.82
N HIS A 374 18.28 6.55 7.52
CA HIS A 374 18.07 7.99 7.34
C HIS A 374 18.33 8.82 8.62
N ARG A 375 18.53 10.12 8.46
CA ARG A 375 19.41 10.88 9.26
C ARG A 375 18.96 12.13 9.85
N ASP A 376 17.77 12.60 9.68
CA ASP A 376 17.28 13.81 10.36
C ASP A 376 16.67 13.46 11.74
N LEU A 377 17.38 12.59 12.43
CA LEU A 377 16.98 12.06 13.72
C LEU A 377 17.50 12.97 14.85
N LYS A 378 17.30 14.28 14.72
CA LYS A 378 17.72 15.26 15.74
C LYS A 378 17.18 14.94 17.14
N ASN A 379 16.08 14.20 17.21
CA ASN A 379 15.38 13.89 18.45
C ASN A 379 15.59 12.46 18.94
N VAL A 380 16.01 11.53 18.10
CA VAL A 380 16.20 10.13 18.48
C VAL A 380 17.60 9.95 19.09
N LYS A 381 17.65 9.58 20.35
CA LYS A 381 18.88 9.48 21.13
C LYS A 381 19.36 8.04 21.33
N ASN A 382 18.49 7.05 21.14
CA ASN A 382 18.77 5.64 21.38
C ASN A 382 18.22 4.76 20.28
N MET A 383 18.85 3.63 19.99
CA MET A 383 18.21 2.58 19.17
C MET A 383 17.12 1.87 19.98
N ILE A 384 17.43 1.51 21.24
CA ILE A 384 16.49 0.85 22.12
C ILE A 384 16.33 1.67 23.40
N ARG A 385 15.11 2.02 23.76
CA ARG A 385 14.75 2.60 25.05
C ARG A 385 13.82 1.66 25.78
N VAL A 386 14.21 1.24 26.97
CA VAL A 386 13.39 0.37 27.82
C VAL A 386 12.93 1.16 29.02
N ARG A 387 11.64 1.48 29.05
CA ARG A 387 11.01 2.27 30.12
C ARG A 387 10.64 1.42 31.34
N SER A 388 10.24 0.17 31.10
CA SER A 388 9.82 -0.76 32.17
C SER A 388 9.82 -2.21 31.68
N GLY A 389 9.46 -3.15 32.55
CA GLY A 389 9.31 -4.57 32.22
C GLY A 389 10.61 -5.35 32.16
N ARG A 390 10.73 -6.30 31.26
CA ARG A 390 11.88 -7.18 31.09
C ARG A 390 12.35 -7.16 29.65
N ILE A 391 13.65 -7.06 29.44
CA ILE A 391 14.28 -7.06 28.12
C ILE A 391 15.38 -8.10 28.03
N SER A 392 15.50 -8.75 26.88
CA SER A 392 16.66 -9.55 26.51
C SER A 392 17.14 -9.11 25.13
N ILE A 393 18.42 -8.83 24.98
CA ILE A 393 19.08 -8.47 23.72
C ILE A 393 20.32 -9.34 23.64
N THR A 394 20.29 -10.34 22.77
CA THR A 394 21.33 -11.37 22.69
C THR A 394 21.76 -11.60 21.24
N ASP A 395 23.06 -11.87 21.06
CA ASP A 395 23.65 -12.29 19.79
C ASP A 395 23.28 -11.38 18.60
N SER A 396 23.10 -10.10 18.88
CA SER A 396 22.56 -9.10 17.92
C SER A 396 23.63 -8.12 17.47
N LEU A 397 23.49 -7.63 16.24
CA LEU A 397 24.41 -6.68 15.63
C LEU A 397 23.81 -5.27 15.64
N PHE A 398 24.59 -4.31 16.13
CA PHE A 398 24.25 -2.90 16.10
C PHE A 398 25.18 -2.16 15.13
N VAL A 399 24.64 -1.72 14.00
CA VAL A 399 25.40 -1.03 12.97
C VAL A 399 24.94 0.40 12.85
N ASN A 400 25.88 1.30 12.93
CA ASN A 400 25.64 2.68 12.59
C ASN A 400 26.30 2.98 11.24
N TYR A 401 25.54 2.87 10.18
CA TYR A 401 26.01 3.21 8.83
C TYR A 401 26.22 4.71 8.65
N TRP A 402 25.86 5.51 9.66
CA TRP A 402 25.82 6.94 9.55
C TRP A 402 26.34 7.56 10.85
N ASP A 403 26.95 8.72 10.80
CA ASP A 403 27.24 9.55 11.98
C ASP A 403 25.92 10.00 12.67
N ALA A 404 25.07 9.04 13.00
CA ALA A 404 23.83 9.32 13.69
C ALA A 404 24.09 9.42 15.21
N PRO A 405 23.27 10.20 15.94
CA PRO A 405 23.42 10.38 17.39
C PRO A 405 23.39 9.09 18.23
N TYR A 406 22.92 7.99 17.64
CA TYR A 406 22.89 6.69 18.31
C TYR A 406 24.25 6.03 18.52
N SER A 407 25.27 6.41 17.76
CA SER A 407 26.60 5.80 17.86
C SER A 407 27.15 5.78 19.28
N ASN A 408 26.61 6.64 20.14
CA ASN A 408 27.08 6.81 21.51
C ASN A 408 26.11 6.29 22.58
N ASN A 409 24.89 5.84 22.24
CA ASN A 409 23.91 5.37 23.22
C ASN A 409 22.87 4.43 22.59
N PRO A 410 23.26 3.23 22.13
CA PRO A 410 22.34 2.32 21.47
C PRO A 410 21.21 1.83 22.38
N THR A 411 21.46 1.73 23.70
CA THR A 411 20.45 1.20 24.63
C THR A 411 20.38 2.03 25.91
N LEU A 412 19.15 2.43 26.28
CA LEU A 412 18.83 3.09 27.54
C LEU A 412 17.89 2.21 28.37
N LEU A 413 18.30 1.85 29.57
CA LEU A 413 17.45 1.20 30.57
C LEU A 413 17.02 2.23 31.60
N GLU A 414 15.72 2.47 31.75
CA GLU A 414 15.16 3.40 32.73
C GLU A 414 14.94 2.74 34.11
N PRO A 415 14.74 3.50 35.19
CA PRO A 415 14.68 2.97 36.56
C PRO A 415 13.61 1.89 36.78
N ALA A 416 12.49 1.92 36.08
CA ALA A 416 11.40 0.95 36.26
C ALA A 416 11.64 -0.40 35.52
N VAL A 417 12.78 -0.59 34.87
CA VAL A 417 13.15 -1.89 34.28
C VAL A 417 13.38 -2.91 35.37
N LYS A 418 12.66 -4.04 35.33
CA LYS A 418 12.70 -5.10 36.33
C LYS A 418 13.83 -6.09 36.12
N ALA A 419 14.16 -6.37 34.86
CA ALA A 419 15.29 -7.22 34.50
C ALA A 419 15.77 -6.93 33.08
N ALA A 420 17.08 -7.01 32.87
CA ALA A 420 17.68 -6.90 31.55
C ALA A 420 18.82 -7.91 31.39
N ILE A 421 18.88 -8.53 30.19
CA ILE A 421 20.00 -9.36 29.75
C ILE A 421 20.48 -8.76 28.42
N ILE A 422 21.74 -8.27 28.39
CA ILE A 422 22.35 -7.69 27.19
C ILE A 422 23.70 -8.36 27.02
N THR A 423 23.72 -9.45 26.24
CA THR A 423 24.93 -10.32 26.18
C THR A 423 25.24 -10.74 24.74
N ASN A 424 26.54 -10.91 24.48
CA ASN A 424 27.09 -11.43 23.23
C ASN A 424 26.71 -10.61 21.99
N ASN A 425 26.44 -9.31 22.14
CA ASN A 425 26.10 -8.45 21.02
C ASN A 425 27.40 -7.85 20.43
N GLU A 426 27.35 -7.56 19.13
CA GLU A 426 28.41 -6.86 18.42
C GLU A 426 27.97 -5.42 18.13
N PHE A 427 28.83 -4.47 18.48
CA PHE A 427 28.58 -3.04 18.24
C PHE A 427 29.66 -2.49 17.32
N TYR A 428 29.21 -1.94 16.18
CA TYR A 428 30.07 -1.15 15.30
C TYR A 428 30.26 0.25 15.91
N GLY A 429 31.44 0.46 16.50
CA GLY A 429 31.77 1.64 17.28
C GLY A 429 31.66 1.38 18.78
N LYS A 430 31.66 2.44 19.59
CA LYS A 430 31.55 2.29 21.05
C LYS A 430 30.10 2.01 21.46
N ALA A 431 29.88 0.88 22.09
CA ALA A 431 28.64 0.58 22.78
C ALA A 431 28.55 1.38 24.07
N LYS A 432 27.64 2.34 24.14
CA LYS A 432 27.29 2.99 25.39
C LYS A 432 25.90 2.54 25.83
N ILE A 433 25.88 1.52 26.69
CA ILE A 433 24.63 1.09 27.32
C ILE A 433 24.44 1.92 28.58
N THR A 434 23.44 2.79 28.60
CA THR A 434 23.08 3.57 29.79
C THR A 434 22.15 2.74 30.67
N ASN A 435 22.65 2.30 31.82
CA ASN A 435 21.88 1.49 32.74
C ASN A 435 21.47 2.30 33.97
N ASN A 436 20.21 2.69 34.05
CA ASN A 436 19.58 3.31 35.22
C ASN A 436 18.57 2.38 35.91
N ALA A 437 18.52 1.10 35.51
CA ALA A 437 17.55 0.16 36.04
C ALA A 437 17.80 -0.15 37.52
N LEU A 438 16.73 -0.18 38.30
CA LEU A 438 16.77 -0.62 39.70
C LEU A 438 16.62 -2.14 39.84
N GLY A 439 16.26 -2.83 38.78
CA GLY A 439 16.11 -4.29 38.73
C GLY A 439 17.42 -5.02 38.48
N ARG A 440 17.33 -6.33 38.22
CA ARG A 440 18.49 -7.18 37.93
C ARG A 440 18.95 -6.99 36.49
N VAL A 441 20.20 -6.63 36.29
CA VAL A 441 20.79 -6.41 34.96
C VAL A 441 22.05 -7.24 34.80
N VAL A 442 22.16 -7.93 33.66
CA VAL A 442 23.37 -8.63 33.22
C VAL A 442 23.80 -8.03 31.89
N ILE A 443 25.02 -7.48 31.88
CA ILE A 443 25.67 -6.95 30.67
C ILE A 443 27.03 -7.61 30.59
N SER A 444 27.24 -8.51 29.63
CA SER A 444 28.50 -9.24 29.50
C SER A 444 28.71 -9.82 28.10
N GLY A 445 29.94 -10.10 27.72
CA GLY A 445 30.30 -10.77 26.47
C GLY A 445 30.03 -9.93 25.19
N ASN A 446 29.72 -8.64 25.35
CA ASN A 446 29.52 -7.76 24.21
C ASN A 446 30.87 -7.33 23.61
N ILE A 447 30.94 -7.22 22.28
CA ILE A 447 32.12 -6.83 21.52
C ILE A 447 31.94 -5.43 20.97
N GLU A 448 32.94 -4.57 21.11
CA GLU A 448 33.01 -3.25 20.47
C GLU A 448 34.06 -3.31 19.36
N GLU A 449 33.60 -3.10 18.13
CA GLU A 449 34.43 -2.96 16.94
C GLU A 449 34.88 -1.50 16.77
N THR A 450 36.12 -1.19 17.22
CA THR A 450 36.62 0.19 17.21
C THR A 450 37.35 0.58 15.92
N ASP A 451 37.78 -0.39 15.12
CA ASP A 451 38.56 -0.17 13.90
C ASP A 451 37.79 -0.19 12.61
N THR A 452 36.48 -0.34 12.68
CA THR A 452 35.65 -0.34 11.50
C THR A 452 35.58 1.06 10.90
N LYS A 453 36.06 1.19 9.67
CA LYS A 453 35.74 2.37 8.85
C LYS A 453 34.23 2.35 8.70
N PRO A 454 33.52 3.43 9.09
CA PRO A 454 32.10 3.52 8.81
C PRO A 454 31.89 3.22 7.32
N TYR A 455 30.88 2.44 6.98
CA TYR A 455 30.43 2.35 5.60
C TYR A 455 30.37 3.77 5.02
N PRO A 456 30.84 3.97 3.79
CA PRO A 456 30.80 5.31 3.20
C PRO A 456 29.36 5.81 3.31
N LEU A 457 29.20 6.82 4.15
CA LEU A 457 27.92 7.45 4.40
C LEU A 457 27.32 7.87 3.07
N TRP A 458 26.12 7.36 2.70
CA TRP A 458 25.36 8.04 1.69
C TRP A 458 25.04 9.45 2.22
N LYS A 459 25.74 10.42 1.70
CA LYS A 459 25.40 11.81 1.93
C LYS A 459 24.37 12.16 0.86
N LYS A 460 23.22 12.66 1.29
CA LYS A 460 22.30 13.32 0.34
C LYS A 460 23.15 14.19 -0.56
N PRO A 461 23.18 13.96 -1.87
CA PRO A 461 24.09 14.66 -2.75
C PRO A 461 23.91 16.17 -2.55
N ALA A 462 25.02 16.89 -2.44
CA ALA A 462 24.95 18.35 -2.53
C ALA A 462 24.46 18.70 -3.94
N ARG A 463 23.66 19.75 -4.05
CA ARG A 463 23.25 20.23 -5.39
C ARG A 463 24.50 20.41 -6.25
N PRO A 464 24.55 19.84 -7.47
CA PRO A 464 25.70 19.95 -8.33
C PRO A 464 26.07 21.42 -8.58
N LYS A 465 27.36 21.71 -8.58
CA LYS A 465 27.84 23.03 -8.96
C LYS A 465 27.84 23.14 -10.47
N GLU A 466 27.15 24.15 -10.96
CA GLU A 466 27.07 24.44 -12.39
C GLU A 466 28.15 25.43 -12.85
N GLU A 467 28.31 25.53 -14.15
CA GLU A 467 29.18 26.53 -14.78
C GLU A 467 28.75 27.97 -14.43
N PRO A 468 29.68 28.90 -14.33
CA PRO A 468 29.36 30.30 -13.99
C PRO A 468 28.33 30.90 -14.92
N GLY A 469 27.25 31.47 -14.35
CA GLY A 469 26.17 32.10 -15.10
C GLY A 469 25.06 31.17 -15.56
N ALA A 470 25.19 29.86 -15.38
CA ALA A 470 24.11 28.92 -15.62
C ALA A 470 22.97 29.08 -14.59
N ILE A 471 21.74 28.98 -15.06
CA ILE A 471 20.54 29.09 -14.26
C ILE A 471 19.89 27.70 -14.25
N VAL A 472 19.86 27.03 -13.10
CA VAL A 472 19.23 25.70 -12.97
C VAL A 472 18.01 25.79 -12.08
N VAL A 473 16.93 25.16 -12.52
CA VAL A 473 15.72 24.90 -11.75
C VAL A 473 15.53 23.40 -11.71
N ASP A 474 15.49 22.86 -10.50
CA ASP A 474 15.35 21.45 -10.20
C ASP A 474 13.90 21.13 -9.77
N ASP A 475 13.43 19.90 -9.95
CA ASP A 475 12.08 19.48 -9.59
C ASP A 475 11.78 19.66 -8.09
N SER A 476 12.82 19.64 -7.27
CA SER A 476 12.74 19.85 -5.81
C SER A 476 12.70 21.32 -5.38
N ASP A 477 12.84 22.29 -6.28
CA ASP A 477 12.88 23.72 -5.92
C ASP A 477 11.50 24.29 -5.50
N GLY A 478 10.40 23.63 -5.90
CA GLY A 478 9.04 24.08 -5.57
C GLY A 478 8.65 25.42 -6.21
N ALA A 479 7.46 25.90 -5.90
CA ALA A 479 6.94 27.17 -6.41
C ALA A 479 7.73 28.37 -5.83
N PRO A 480 8.00 29.43 -6.63
CA PRO A 480 7.54 29.65 -8.00
C PRO A 480 8.49 29.10 -9.09
N GLY A 481 9.54 28.36 -8.73
CA GLY A 481 10.54 27.79 -9.63
C GLY A 481 9.97 26.68 -10.49
N VAL A 482 9.27 25.74 -9.89
CA VAL A 482 8.61 24.63 -10.56
C VAL A 482 7.18 24.44 -10.02
N VAL A 483 6.27 24.06 -10.92
CA VAL A 483 4.88 23.74 -10.59
C VAL A 483 4.47 22.49 -11.34
N PHE A 484 3.88 21.53 -10.64
CA PHE A 484 3.32 20.31 -11.20
C PHE A 484 1.80 20.42 -11.28
N LEU A 485 1.24 20.08 -12.44
CA LEU A 485 -0.19 19.93 -12.69
C LEU A 485 -0.47 18.50 -13.12
N GLY A 486 -1.59 17.93 -12.68
CA GLY A 486 -1.92 16.53 -12.94
C GLY A 486 -1.10 15.58 -12.06
N GLU A 487 -0.97 14.33 -12.49
CA GLU A 487 -0.32 13.27 -11.72
C GLU A 487 1.17 13.16 -12.08
N TRP A 488 2.01 13.26 -11.07
CA TRP A 488 3.46 13.07 -11.16
C TRP A 488 3.93 12.25 -9.97
N GLY A 489 4.55 11.10 -10.24
CA GLY A 489 5.29 10.33 -9.24
C GLY A 489 6.68 10.94 -8.99
N LEU A 490 7.26 10.63 -7.84
CA LEU A 490 8.64 10.97 -7.50
C LEU A 490 9.41 9.68 -7.25
N VAL A 491 10.59 9.56 -7.84
CA VAL A 491 11.59 8.57 -7.45
C VAL A 491 12.79 9.32 -6.89
N GLU A 492 13.02 9.15 -5.60
CA GLU A 492 14.13 9.82 -4.93
C GLU A 492 15.46 9.07 -5.14
N ASN A 493 16.55 9.82 -5.19
CA ASN A 493 17.88 9.23 -5.13
C ASN A 493 18.09 8.61 -3.75
N THR A 494 18.53 7.37 -3.71
CA THR A 494 18.87 6.63 -2.49
C THR A 494 20.33 6.18 -2.51
N TYR A 495 20.75 5.45 -1.51
CA TYR A 495 22.12 4.92 -1.41
C TYR A 495 22.55 4.12 -2.64
N ASP A 496 21.66 3.32 -3.18
CA ASP A 496 21.87 2.40 -4.30
C ASP A 496 21.22 2.87 -5.61
N LEU A 497 20.47 3.97 -5.56
CA LEU A 497 19.72 4.48 -6.70
C LEU A 497 19.97 5.99 -6.88
N ASN A 498 20.84 6.34 -7.81
CA ASN A 498 21.14 7.73 -8.16
C ASN A 498 20.68 8.00 -9.61
N ILE A 499 19.42 8.33 -9.76
CA ILE A 499 18.72 8.43 -11.06
C ILE A 499 18.41 9.86 -11.48
N GLY A 500 18.31 10.78 -10.53
CA GLY A 500 17.99 12.19 -10.77
C GLY A 500 19.20 13.12 -10.64
N TYR A 501 19.07 14.34 -11.15
CA TYR A 501 20.09 15.37 -11.13
C TYR A 501 20.54 15.76 -9.71
N TYR A 502 19.58 15.87 -8.78
CA TYR A 502 19.88 16.30 -7.41
C TYR A 502 19.26 15.41 -6.35
N ARG A 503 17.93 15.38 -6.22
CA ARG A 503 17.23 14.61 -5.19
C ARG A 503 16.51 13.39 -5.71
N GLY A 504 16.21 13.34 -6.98
CA GLY A 504 15.44 12.31 -7.63
C GLY A 504 14.96 12.78 -8.98
N THR A 505 13.94 12.16 -9.50
CA THR A 505 13.30 12.56 -10.75
C THR A 505 11.79 12.39 -10.65
N ARG A 506 11.04 13.27 -11.30
CA ARG A 506 9.59 13.12 -11.46
C ARG A 506 9.27 12.34 -12.73
N TRP A 507 8.21 11.59 -12.67
CA TRP A 507 7.72 10.83 -13.82
C TRP A 507 6.19 10.93 -13.93
N ALA A 508 5.69 10.81 -15.15
CA ALA A 508 4.26 10.73 -15.42
C ALA A 508 3.99 9.64 -16.44
N TRP A 509 2.88 8.92 -16.24
CA TRP A 509 2.38 7.97 -17.23
C TRP A 509 2.06 8.67 -18.54
N LYS A 510 2.21 7.95 -19.67
CA LYS A 510 1.72 8.43 -20.96
C LYS A 510 0.26 8.86 -20.87
N GLY A 511 -0.11 9.95 -21.53
CA GLY A 511 -1.44 10.50 -21.41
C GLY A 511 -1.78 11.53 -22.46
N ASP A 512 -2.72 12.41 -22.15
CA ASP A 512 -3.30 13.42 -23.05
C ASP A 512 -2.72 14.85 -22.87
N GLY A 513 -1.64 14.98 -22.10
CA GLY A 513 -0.99 16.27 -21.84
C GLY A 513 -1.53 17.05 -20.64
N LYS A 514 -2.40 16.45 -19.84
CA LYS A 514 -2.91 17.09 -18.61
C LYS A 514 -1.87 17.09 -17.48
N SER A 515 -0.99 16.10 -17.40
CA SER A 515 0.14 16.12 -16.49
C SER A 515 1.24 17.00 -17.08
N ARG A 516 1.57 18.09 -16.38
CA ARG A 516 2.50 19.13 -16.83
C ARG A 516 3.46 19.50 -15.71
N ALA A 517 4.76 19.40 -15.94
CA ALA A 517 5.80 19.93 -15.07
C ALA A 517 6.34 21.23 -15.66
N ILE A 518 6.10 22.34 -14.99
CA ILE A 518 6.35 23.70 -15.49
C ILE A 518 7.50 24.32 -14.73
N PHE A 519 8.67 24.39 -15.37
CA PHE A 519 9.88 25.02 -14.83
C PHE A 519 9.96 26.48 -15.27
N LYS A 520 10.14 27.39 -14.32
CA LYS A 520 10.17 28.85 -14.53
C LYS A 520 11.51 29.44 -14.04
N PRO A 521 12.57 29.36 -14.83
CA PRO A 521 13.87 29.92 -14.46
C PRO A 521 13.80 31.44 -14.17
N LEU A 522 14.52 31.88 -13.13
CA LEU A 522 14.68 33.30 -12.85
C LEU A 522 15.84 33.86 -13.69
N VAL A 523 15.53 34.44 -14.83
CA VAL A 523 16.50 35.00 -15.76
C VAL A 523 16.97 36.37 -15.26
N PRO A 524 18.27 36.58 -14.94
CA PRO A 524 18.75 37.84 -14.39
C PRO A 524 18.80 38.97 -15.41
N LYS A 525 19.11 38.65 -16.64
CA LYS A 525 19.25 39.63 -17.74
C LYS A 525 18.64 39.10 -19.03
N ALA A 526 17.87 39.92 -19.73
CA ALA A 526 17.33 39.55 -21.03
C ALA A 526 18.46 39.22 -22.01
N GLY A 527 18.37 38.13 -22.74
CA GLY A 527 19.41 37.66 -23.65
C GLY A 527 19.08 36.35 -24.33
N ARG A 528 20.02 35.82 -25.09
CA ARG A 528 19.95 34.46 -25.64
C ARG A 528 20.51 33.48 -24.63
N TYR A 529 19.80 32.36 -24.47
CA TYR A 529 20.19 31.26 -23.57
C TYR A 529 20.01 29.93 -24.29
N THR A 530 21.00 29.07 -24.15
CA THR A 530 20.86 27.66 -24.55
C THR A 530 20.14 26.92 -23.44
N VAL A 531 19.04 26.27 -23.80
CA VAL A 531 18.18 25.52 -22.89
C VAL A 531 18.56 24.06 -22.93
N TYR A 532 18.73 23.47 -21.76
CA TYR A 532 18.92 22.04 -21.53
C TYR A 532 17.83 21.51 -20.58
N ALA A 533 17.44 20.27 -20.79
CA ALA A 533 16.63 19.51 -19.83
C ALA A 533 17.40 18.29 -19.34
N TYR A 534 17.36 18.03 -18.06
CA TYR A 534 17.85 16.79 -17.48
C TYR A 534 16.69 15.81 -17.40
N PHE A 535 16.92 14.62 -17.89
CA PHE A 535 16.00 13.51 -17.75
C PHE A 535 16.67 12.48 -16.87
N GLY A 536 16.05 12.18 -15.74
CA GLY A 536 16.51 11.12 -14.87
C GLY A 536 16.52 9.76 -15.59
N PHE A 537 16.95 8.73 -14.90
CA PHE A 537 16.97 7.37 -15.42
C PHE A 537 16.13 6.45 -14.53
N ASP A 538 15.16 5.79 -15.13
CA ASP A 538 14.39 4.72 -14.47
C ASP A 538 14.44 3.46 -15.36
N PRO A 539 15.21 2.42 -14.95
CA PRO A 539 15.39 1.23 -15.78
C PRO A 539 14.13 0.36 -15.90
N ALA A 540 13.14 0.58 -15.03
CA ALA A 540 11.91 -0.23 -14.97
C ALA A 540 10.77 0.33 -15.82
N SER A 541 10.93 1.51 -16.44
CA SER A 541 9.84 2.24 -17.09
C SER A 541 9.87 2.13 -18.62
N ASP A 542 8.70 2.04 -19.24
CA ASP A 542 8.54 2.15 -20.71
C ASP A 542 8.58 3.62 -21.13
N HIS A 543 9.77 4.14 -21.33
CA HIS A 543 10.01 5.55 -21.66
C HIS A 543 9.52 5.96 -23.04
N ALA A 544 9.03 7.19 -23.13
CA ALA A 544 8.59 7.80 -24.37
C ALA A 544 9.71 7.93 -25.40
N THR A 545 9.38 7.69 -26.69
CA THR A 545 10.27 8.02 -27.82
C THR A 545 10.05 9.44 -28.34
N ASN A 546 9.02 10.13 -27.88
CA ASN A 546 8.58 11.42 -28.40
C ASN A 546 8.12 12.39 -27.31
N ALA A 547 8.72 12.33 -26.11
CA ALA A 547 8.35 13.18 -24.97
C ALA A 547 8.35 14.68 -25.37
N PRO A 548 7.22 15.39 -25.28
CA PRO A 548 7.15 16.78 -25.70
C PRO A 548 7.64 17.70 -24.58
N VAL A 549 8.56 18.60 -24.94
CA VAL A 549 9.05 19.67 -24.08
C VAL A 549 8.70 21.01 -24.73
N GLU A 550 7.84 21.77 -24.11
CA GLU A 550 7.39 23.08 -24.58
C GLU A 550 8.28 24.18 -23.99
N ILE A 551 8.86 25.02 -24.83
CA ILE A 551 9.70 26.15 -24.43
C ILE A 551 8.97 27.44 -24.74
N ARG A 552 8.56 28.15 -23.71
CA ARG A 552 7.97 29.48 -23.79
C ARG A 552 9.08 30.52 -23.59
N SER A 553 9.46 31.18 -24.66
CA SER A 553 10.52 32.20 -24.68
C SER A 553 9.96 33.56 -25.10
N ALA A 554 10.81 34.60 -25.22
CA ALA A 554 10.43 35.89 -25.81
C ALA A 554 10.11 35.79 -27.32
N GLU A 555 10.51 34.69 -27.96
CA GLU A 555 10.27 34.41 -29.39
C GLU A 555 8.97 33.56 -29.60
N GLY A 556 8.19 33.34 -28.53
CA GLY A 556 6.95 32.56 -28.54
C GLY A 556 7.13 31.15 -27.99
N LEU A 557 6.18 30.27 -28.31
CA LEU A 557 6.16 28.88 -27.88
C LEU A 557 6.81 27.97 -28.94
N ARG A 558 7.70 27.08 -28.50
CA ARG A 558 8.30 26.04 -29.33
C ARG A 558 8.21 24.71 -28.62
N THR A 559 7.96 23.65 -29.36
CA THR A 559 7.92 22.26 -28.81
C THR A 559 9.07 21.47 -29.42
N VAL A 560 9.83 20.81 -28.55
CA VAL A 560 10.89 19.86 -28.93
C VAL A 560 10.44 18.48 -28.45
N LYS A 561 10.54 17.47 -29.30
CA LYS A 561 10.28 16.09 -28.93
C LYS A 561 11.58 15.38 -28.62
N VAL A 562 11.66 14.72 -27.48
CA VAL A 562 12.86 14.02 -27.01
C VAL A 562 12.58 12.53 -26.91
N ASN A 563 13.51 11.71 -27.44
CA ASN A 563 13.48 10.28 -27.21
C ASN A 563 14.20 9.96 -25.89
N LEU A 564 13.46 9.48 -24.90
CA LEU A 564 13.98 9.21 -23.55
C LEU A 564 14.62 7.82 -23.41
N ARG A 565 14.35 6.88 -24.31
CA ARG A 565 14.83 5.49 -24.21
C ARG A 565 16.35 5.33 -24.15
N PRO A 566 17.17 6.09 -24.94
CA PRO A 566 18.61 5.94 -24.87
C PRO A 566 19.25 6.70 -23.69
N LEU A 567 18.51 7.59 -23.01
CA LEU A 567 19.04 8.47 -21.95
C LEU A 567 19.28 7.68 -20.66
N LYS A 568 20.37 8.02 -19.97
CA LYS A 568 20.77 7.38 -18.71
C LYS A 568 21.09 8.40 -17.63
N GLY A 569 20.25 9.42 -17.48
CA GLY A 569 20.47 10.50 -16.53
C GLY A 569 21.47 11.54 -17.09
N GLU A 570 21.03 12.36 -18.05
CA GLU A 570 21.91 13.30 -18.73
C GLU A 570 21.20 14.58 -19.20
N TRP A 571 21.99 15.62 -19.43
CA TRP A 571 21.52 16.88 -19.98
C TRP A 571 21.31 16.79 -21.50
N VAL A 572 20.09 17.04 -21.95
CA VAL A 572 19.74 17.11 -23.39
C VAL A 572 19.58 18.56 -23.82
N LYS A 573 20.32 18.98 -24.84
CA LYS A 573 20.18 20.31 -25.42
C LYS A 573 18.88 20.42 -26.21
N LEU A 574 18.02 21.40 -25.84
CA LEU A 574 16.74 21.67 -26.49
C LEU A 574 16.78 22.80 -27.52
N GLY A 575 17.82 23.60 -27.50
CA GLY A 575 18.00 24.73 -28.43
C GLY A 575 18.43 26.01 -27.75
N THR A 576 18.56 27.09 -28.54
CA THR A 576 18.94 28.44 -28.05
C THR A 576 17.81 29.42 -28.35
N TYR A 577 17.30 30.08 -27.31
CA TYR A 577 16.14 30.98 -27.38
C TYR A 577 16.39 32.29 -26.66
N ARG A 578 15.64 33.32 -27.00
CA ARG A 578 15.69 34.62 -26.33
C ARG A 578 14.75 34.68 -25.15
N PHE A 579 15.25 34.97 -23.94
CA PHE A 579 14.46 35.14 -22.74
C PHE A 579 14.46 36.59 -22.27
N SER A 580 13.34 37.01 -21.71
CA SER A 580 13.22 38.28 -20.97
C SER A 580 13.71 38.09 -19.55
N ALA A 581 14.17 39.17 -18.89
CA ALA A 581 14.51 39.14 -17.47
C ALA A 581 13.29 38.78 -16.60
N GLY A 582 13.52 38.12 -15.45
CA GLY A 582 12.52 37.62 -14.53
C GLY A 582 12.03 36.21 -14.90
N ARG A 583 10.90 35.76 -14.29
CA ARG A 583 10.27 34.43 -14.52
C ARG A 583 9.19 34.48 -15.62
N LYS A 584 9.50 35.15 -16.75
CA LYS A 584 8.56 35.32 -17.85
C LYS A 584 8.58 34.18 -18.86
N GLY A 585 9.67 33.41 -18.89
CA GLY A 585 9.81 32.19 -19.70
C GLY A 585 9.47 30.92 -18.89
N ALA A 586 9.23 29.83 -19.60
CA ALA A 586 9.00 28.53 -18.98
C ALA A 586 9.46 27.39 -19.89
N VAL A 587 9.86 26.26 -19.29
CA VAL A 587 10.09 24.98 -19.96
C VAL A 587 9.12 23.99 -19.33
N THR A 588 8.25 23.39 -20.15
CA THR A 588 7.17 22.55 -19.66
C THR A 588 7.28 21.16 -20.27
N PHE A 589 7.34 20.15 -19.44
CA PHE A 589 7.22 18.75 -19.82
C PHE A 589 5.75 18.35 -19.76
N THR A 590 5.30 17.60 -20.75
CA THR A 590 3.91 17.12 -20.78
C THR A 590 3.87 15.62 -21.05
N ASN A 591 2.87 14.94 -20.54
CA ASN A 591 2.70 13.50 -20.73
C ASN A 591 1.94 13.12 -22.02
N ALA A 592 1.78 14.05 -22.98
CA ALA A 592 1.20 13.76 -24.30
C ALA A 592 2.21 12.99 -25.20
N ALA A 593 2.58 11.79 -24.80
CA ALA A 593 3.66 10.99 -25.36
C ALA A 593 3.25 9.54 -25.60
N ASP A 594 4.08 8.79 -26.33
CA ASP A 594 3.88 7.36 -26.63
C ASP A 594 4.33 6.43 -25.50
N GLY A 595 5.02 6.95 -24.49
CA GLY A 595 5.50 6.24 -23.30
C GLY A 595 5.54 7.17 -22.08
N ASN A 596 6.11 6.71 -20.98
CA ASN A 596 6.24 7.47 -19.74
C ASN A 596 7.23 8.61 -19.90
N VAL A 597 6.93 9.75 -19.27
CA VAL A 597 7.73 10.99 -19.37
C VAL A 597 8.42 11.27 -18.06
N LEU A 598 9.69 11.66 -18.12
CA LEU A 598 10.49 12.12 -16.99
C LEU A 598 10.62 13.65 -17.02
N ALA A 599 10.66 14.27 -15.85
CA ALA A 599 10.90 15.70 -15.67
C ALA A 599 11.71 15.92 -14.39
N ASP A 600 12.94 16.41 -14.52
CA ASP A 600 13.90 16.47 -13.43
C ASP A 600 14.42 17.91 -13.24
N ALA A 601 15.27 18.38 -14.13
CA ALA A 601 15.82 19.72 -14.04
C ALA A 601 15.89 20.43 -15.40
N VAL A 602 15.90 21.75 -15.35
CA VAL A 602 16.07 22.62 -16.51
C VAL A 602 17.24 23.56 -16.28
N LYS A 603 18.13 23.66 -17.27
CA LYS A 603 19.29 24.56 -17.24
C LYS A 603 19.26 25.55 -18.42
N LEU A 604 19.50 26.84 -18.12
CA LEU A 604 19.70 27.89 -19.07
C LEU A 604 21.16 28.38 -18.98
N VAL A 605 21.90 28.30 -20.07
CA VAL A 605 23.30 28.79 -20.18
C VAL A 605 23.31 30.04 -21.06
N PRO A 606 23.89 31.18 -20.62
CA PRO A 606 24.03 32.37 -21.45
C PRO A 606 24.76 32.04 -22.74
N GLY A 607 24.22 32.54 -23.89
CA GLY A 607 24.80 32.35 -25.21
C GLY A 607 25.78 33.43 -25.59
#